data_ddd20c258962982597e4358179a6b457
#
_entry.id   ddd20c258962982597e4358179a6b457
#
_cell.length_a   1.000
_cell.length_b   1.000
_cell.length_c   1.000
_cell.angle_alpha   90.00
_cell.angle_beta   90.00
_cell.angle_gamma   90.00
#
_symmetry.space_group_name_H-M   'P 1'
#
loop_
_entity.id
_entity.type
_entity.pdbx_description
1 polymer ?
#
loop_
_entity_poly.entity_id
_entity_poly.type
_entity_poly.pdbx_seq_one_letter_code
_entity_poly.pdbx_strand_id
1 'polypeptide(L)'
;MTDVAPASSTPDLGHASYELPPIRHAFDLTEEQEMIREMVRDFAKAELEPQAHDIDERHHFPKDTWDKIVELGLAGVPFPEDVGGSDGGTLAYIIAVEEMAKFCGSTALTYAAHVSLGSYPIWKWGGEKLRQMYLPKLISGEYMGAYGLTEPGAGSDSGGTLTTAELQGDEYVLNGRKCFITNANHAGVFIVTAVTDKSLGSKGISAFVVPRDTPGFTCEKGEVKLGMRGSDWASLVFQDARIPRDHLLGPEGEGFKTFMKTL
;
A
#
# COMPACT_ATOMS: atom_id res chain seq x y z
N MET A 1 -50.89 -50.73 -44.92
CA MET A 1 -50.79 -50.73 -43.45
C MET A 1 -49.38 -51.16 -43.11
N THR A 2 -48.51 -50.23 -42.86
CA THR A 2 -47.12 -50.49 -42.51
C THR A 2 -46.91 -50.14 -41.04
N ASP A 3 -46.69 -51.22 -40.25
CA ASP A 3 -46.36 -51.12 -38.84
C ASP A 3 -45.03 -50.34 -38.69
N VAL A 4 -45.06 -49.26 -37.95
CA VAL A 4 -43.90 -48.53 -37.50
C VAL A 4 -43.60 -49.00 -36.06
N ALA A 5 -42.50 -49.65 -35.88
CA ALA A 5 -41.97 -50.06 -34.59
C ALA A 5 -41.61 -48.85 -33.73
N PRO A 6 -41.84 -48.87 -32.41
CA PRO A 6 -41.43 -47.74 -31.54
C PRO A 6 -39.92 -47.73 -31.35
N ALA A 7 -39.36 -46.53 -31.49
CA ALA A 7 -37.93 -46.24 -31.34
C ALA A 7 -37.46 -46.28 -29.90
N SER A 8 -36.38 -46.94 -29.73
CA SER A 8 -35.23 -46.76 -28.85
C SER A 8 -35.37 -46.19 -27.45
N SER A 9 -35.03 -47.06 -26.50
CA SER A 9 -34.62 -46.73 -25.13
C SER A 9 -33.60 -45.61 -25.08
N THR A 10 -33.91 -44.55 -24.36
CA THR A 10 -32.91 -43.58 -23.88
C THR A 10 -31.87 -44.31 -23.04
N PRO A 11 -30.55 -44.01 -23.25
CA PRO A 11 -29.54 -44.55 -22.39
C PRO A 11 -29.73 -44.07 -20.97
N ASP A 12 -29.72 -45.00 -20.03
CA ASP A 12 -29.60 -44.71 -18.62
C ASP A 12 -28.25 -44.02 -18.35
N LEU A 13 -28.26 -42.71 -18.31
CA LEU A 13 -27.15 -41.91 -17.81
C LEU A 13 -27.17 -42.05 -16.29
N GLY A 14 -26.46 -43.09 -15.80
CA GLY A 14 -26.27 -43.32 -14.39
C GLY A 14 -26.07 -42.01 -13.66
N HIS A 15 -27.03 -41.64 -12.82
CA HIS A 15 -26.90 -40.52 -11.88
C HIS A 15 -25.78 -40.85 -10.90
N ALA A 16 -24.53 -40.63 -11.28
CA ALA A 16 -23.50 -40.34 -10.30
C ALA A 16 -24.01 -39.11 -9.56
N SER A 17 -24.38 -39.29 -8.29
CA SER A 17 -24.66 -38.18 -7.38
C SER A 17 -23.36 -37.36 -7.25
N TYR A 18 -23.16 -36.41 -8.14
CA TYR A 18 -22.18 -35.37 -7.96
C TYR A 18 -22.71 -34.51 -6.81
N GLU A 19 -22.27 -34.79 -5.61
CA GLU A 19 -22.36 -33.82 -4.53
C GLU A 19 -21.44 -32.65 -5.00
N LEU A 20 -22.09 -31.64 -5.56
CA LEU A 20 -21.42 -30.36 -5.77
C LEU A 20 -20.87 -29.96 -4.42
N PRO A 21 -19.54 -29.62 -4.33
CA PRO A 21 -19.02 -29.05 -3.12
C PRO A 21 -19.93 -27.87 -2.74
N PRO A 22 -20.14 -27.60 -1.44
CA PRO A 22 -21.01 -26.51 -1.01
C PRO A 22 -20.59 -25.27 -1.78
N ILE A 23 -21.55 -24.62 -2.45
CA ILE A 23 -21.30 -23.37 -3.17
C ILE A 23 -20.88 -22.39 -2.08
N ARG A 24 -19.57 -22.24 -1.88
CA ARG A 24 -19.04 -21.09 -1.18
C ARG A 24 -19.44 -19.89 -2.03
N HIS A 25 -20.31 -19.05 -1.50
CA HIS A 25 -20.59 -17.80 -2.15
C HIS A 25 -19.27 -17.06 -2.28
N ALA A 26 -19.04 -16.37 -3.41
CA ALA A 26 -17.79 -15.65 -3.67
C ALA A 26 -17.44 -14.60 -2.57
N PHE A 27 -18.34 -14.37 -1.63
CA PHE A 27 -18.25 -13.44 -0.51
C PHE A 27 -18.07 -14.11 0.86
N ASP A 28 -18.02 -15.45 0.92
CA ASP A 28 -17.80 -16.15 2.19
C ASP A 28 -16.33 -16.01 2.59
N LEU A 29 -16.09 -15.52 3.79
CA LEU A 29 -14.75 -15.43 4.36
C LEU A 29 -14.28 -16.80 4.88
N THR A 30 -12.98 -17.01 4.92
CA THR A 30 -12.39 -18.15 5.63
C THR A 30 -12.47 -17.93 7.14
N GLU A 31 -12.28 -18.99 7.93
CA GLU A 31 -12.22 -18.87 9.40
C GLU A 31 -11.15 -17.89 9.87
N GLU A 32 -9.98 -17.91 9.23
CA GLU A 32 -8.87 -16.97 9.51
C GLU A 32 -9.25 -15.51 9.19
N GLN A 33 -9.94 -15.29 8.07
CA GLN A 33 -10.40 -13.95 7.70
C GLN A 33 -11.48 -13.44 8.65
N GLU A 34 -12.39 -14.33 9.12
CA GLU A 34 -13.37 -13.98 10.15
C GLU A 34 -12.68 -13.63 11.47
N MET A 35 -11.67 -14.41 11.90
CA MET A 35 -10.90 -14.12 13.11
C MET A 35 -10.23 -12.75 13.03
N ILE A 36 -9.61 -12.42 11.89
CA ILE A 36 -9.01 -11.08 11.67
C ILE A 36 -10.10 -10.00 11.73
N ARG A 37 -11.25 -10.22 11.10
CA ARG A 37 -12.37 -9.28 11.12
C ARG A 37 -12.86 -8.99 12.54
N GLU A 38 -13.06 -10.02 13.34
CA GLU A 38 -13.52 -9.90 14.74
C GLU A 38 -12.45 -9.19 15.59
N MET A 39 -11.20 -9.62 15.50
CA MET A 39 -10.09 -9.02 16.25
C MET A 39 -9.93 -7.52 15.93
N VAL A 40 -9.93 -7.14 14.65
CA VAL A 40 -9.78 -5.74 14.25
C VAL A 40 -11.00 -4.90 14.63
N ARG A 41 -12.21 -5.46 14.54
CA ARG A 41 -13.44 -4.79 14.97
C ARG A 41 -13.42 -4.49 16.47
N ASP A 42 -13.06 -5.48 17.30
CA ASP A 42 -12.98 -5.31 18.73
C ASP A 42 -11.92 -4.27 19.13
N PHE A 43 -10.74 -4.35 18.51
CA PHE A 43 -9.69 -3.34 18.65
C PHE A 43 -10.18 -1.94 18.24
N ALA A 44 -10.78 -1.82 17.07
CA ALA A 44 -11.23 -0.52 16.55
C ALA A 44 -12.33 0.10 17.43
N LYS A 45 -13.24 -0.73 17.94
CA LYS A 45 -14.28 -0.28 18.88
C LYS A 45 -13.71 0.15 20.22
N ALA A 46 -12.72 -0.56 20.73
CA ALA A 46 -12.10 -0.25 22.03
C ALA A 46 -11.15 0.96 21.97
N GLU A 47 -10.37 1.08 20.89
CA GLU A 47 -9.24 2.01 20.80
C GLU A 47 -9.46 3.16 19.82
N LEU A 48 -10.19 2.95 18.72
CA LEU A 48 -10.40 4.00 17.71
C LEU A 48 -11.67 4.82 17.97
N GLU A 49 -12.78 4.17 18.24
CA GLU A 49 -14.08 4.83 18.41
C GLU A 49 -14.04 5.95 19.48
N PRO A 50 -13.47 5.73 20.68
CA PRO A 50 -13.45 6.77 21.73
C PRO A 50 -12.61 8.00 21.36
N GLN A 51 -11.63 7.86 20.46
CA GLN A 51 -10.68 8.90 20.11
C GLN A 51 -10.99 9.59 18.78
N ALA A 52 -11.84 8.99 17.92
CA ALA A 52 -12.04 9.43 16.55
C ALA A 52 -12.42 10.92 16.43
N HIS A 53 -13.31 11.38 17.29
CA HIS A 53 -13.72 12.79 17.31
C HIS A 53 -12.57 13.72 17.71
N ASP A 54 -11.85 13.41 18.78
CA ASP A 54 -10.72 14.21 19.27
C ASP A 54 -9.57 14.25 18.26
N ILE A 55 -9.28 13.12 17.61
CA ILE A 55 -8.29 13.00 16.53
C ILE A 55 -8.64 13.96 15.38
N ASP A 56 -9.90 13.99 14.95
CA ASP A 56 -10.35 14.86 13.86
C ASP A 56 -10.34 16.33 14.27
N GLU A 57 -10.88 16.68 15.44
CA GLU A 57 -10.94 18.06 15.95
C GLU A 57 -9.55 18.68 16.16
N ARG A 58 -8.62 17.93 16.74
CA ARG A 58 -7.26 18.41 17.02
C ARG A 58 -6.28 18.23 15.89
N HIS A 59 -6.67 17.57 14.80
CA HIS A 59 -5.82 17.32 13.64
C HIS A 59 -4.49 16.64 14.04
N HIS A 60 -4.52 15.67 14.94
CA HIS A 60 -3.31 15.02 15.40
C HIS A 60 -3.22 13.56 14.96
N PHE A 61 -1.99 13.14 14.66
CA PHE A 61 -1.69 11.77 14.35
C PHE A 61 -1.71 10.92 15.64
N PRO A 62 -2.53 9.85 15.72
CA PRO A 62 -2.67 9.04 16.92
C PRO A 62 -1.54 8.03 17.06
N LYS A 63 -0.34 8.48 17.50
CA LYS A 63 0.87 7.64 17.61
C LYS A 63 0.66 6.40 18.46
N ASP A 64 0.04 6.54 19.63
CA ASP A 64 -0.18 5.41 20.54
C ASP A 64 -1.08 4.34 19.92
N THR A 65 -2.06 4.78 19.14
CA THR A 65 -2.95 3.87 18.40
C THR A 65 -2.20 3.17 17.27
N TRP A 66 -1.32 3.89 16.58
CA TRP A 66 -0.44 3.28 15.58
C TRP A 66 0.43 2.20 16.17
N ASP A 67 1.03 2.43 17.32
CA ASP A 67 1.88 1.45 17.99
C ASP A 67 1.08 0.17 18.35
N LYS A 68 -0.16 0.30 18.81
CA LYS A 68 -1.05 -0.85 19.05
C LYS A 68 -1.41 -1.61 17.76
N ILE A 69 -1.62 -0.92 16.63
CA ILE A 69 -1.83 -1.56 15.32
C ILE A 69 -0.63 -2.43 14.95
N VAL A 70 0.58 -1.94 15.18
CA VAL A 70 1.82 -2.68 14.94
C VAL A 70 1.97 -3.85 15.90
N GLU A 71 1.72 -3.66 17.20
CA GLU A 71 1.76 -4.72 18.22
C GLU A 71 0.82 -5.87 17.92
N LEU A 72 -0.33 -5.60 17.31
CA LEU A 72 -1.28 -6.60 16.80
C LEU A 72 -0.79 -7.31 15.52
N GLY A 73 0.38 -6.95 14.97
CA GLY A 73 0.93 -7.54 13.75
C GLY A 73 0.23 -7.09 12.46
N LEU A 74 -0.68 -6.10 12.54
CA LEU A 74 -1.50 -5.70 11.39
C LEU A 74 -0.67 -5.11 10.25
N ALA A 75 0.46 -4.45 10.53
CA ALA A 75 1.36 -3.92 9.50
C ALA A 75 1.97 -5.03 8.61
N GLY A 76 2.03 -6.26 9.14
CA GLY A 76 2.59 -7.43 8.45
C GLY A 76 1.57 -8.35 7.78
N VAL A 77 0.26 -8.12 7.94
CA VAL A 77 -0.80 -9.07 7.50
C VAL A 77 -0.64 -9.58 6.07
N PRO A 78 -0.42 -8.76 5.03
CA PRO A 78 -0.36 -9.27 3.66
C PRO A 78 1.00 -9.81 3.23
N PHE A 79 2.03 -9.67 4.08
CA PHE A 79 3.40 -10.04 3.73
C PHE A 79 3.76 -11.44 4.24
N PRO A 80 4.71 -12.15 3.57
CA PRO A 80 5.12 -13.48 3.98
C PRO A 80 5.90 -13.47 5.31
N GLU A 81 5.95 -14.65 5.94
CA GLU A 81 6.60 -14.85 7.25
C GLU A 81 8.11 -14.59 7.23
N ASP A 82 8.80 -14.86 6.12
CA ASP A 82 10.24 -14.67 5.97
C ASP A 82 10.70 -13.21 6.08
N VAL A 83 9.78 -12.26 5.91
CA VAL A 83 10.02 -10.83 6.14
C VAL A 83 9.34 -10.29 7.41
N GLY A 84 8.75 -11.17 8.24
CA GLY A 84 8.09 -10.84 9.49
C GLY A 84 6.57 -10.62 9.37
N GLY A 85 5.97 -10.95 8.23
CA GLY A 85 4.52 -10.91 8.03
C GLY A 85 3.79 -12.16 8.53
N SER A 86 2.48 -12.24 8.29
CA SER A 86 1.63 -13.39 8.67
C SER A 86 1.00 -14.13 7.50
N ASP A 87 1.37 -13.79 6.27
CA ASP A 87 0.88 -14.43 5.02
C ASP A 87 -0.66 -14.45 4.85
N GLY A 88 -1.34 -13.51 5.53
CA GLY A 88 -2.81 -13.40 5.51
C GLY A 88 -3.38 -12.93 4.17
N GLY A 89 -2.54 -12.41 3.30
CA GLY A 89 -2.89 -11.97 1.95
C GLY A 89 -3.67 -10.65 1.89
N THR A 90 -3.99 -10.24 0.67
CA THR A 90 -4.60 -8.93 0.41
C THR A 90 -6.01 -8.80 0.99
N LEU A 91 -6.82 -9.89 0.98
CA LEU A 91 -8.20 -9.82 1.47
C LEU A 91 -8.24 -9.59 2.99
N ALA A 92 -7.39 -10.26 3.76
CA ALA A 92 -7.27 -10.03 5.19
C ALA A 92 -6.85 -8.58 5.52
N TYR A 93 -5.92 -8.03 4.76
CA TYR A 93 -5.54 -6.62 4.86
C TYR A 93 -6.73 -5.68 4.58
N ILE A 94 -7.52 -5.92 3.51
CA ILE A 94 -8.69 -5.09 3.18
C ILE A 94 -9.78 -5.19 4.25
N ILE A 95 -9.99 -6.37 4.83
CA ILE A 95 -10.90 -6.58 5.96
C ILE A 95 -10.45 -5.71 7.16
N ALA A 96 -9.15 -5.69 7.46
CA ALA A 96 -8.63 -4.86 8.54
C ALA A 96 -8.85 -3.35 8.27
N VAL A 97 -8.61 -2.88 7.03
CA VAL A 97 -8.90 -1.49 6.63
C VAL A 97 -10.37 -1.17 6.80
N GLU A 98 -11.27 -2.04 6.33
CA GLU A 98 -12.72 -1.85 6.43
C GLU A 98 -13.19 -1.74 7.88
N GLU A 99 -12.76 -2.66 8.75
CA GLU A 99 -13.17 -2.66 10.15
C GLU A 99 -12.65 -1.42 10.90
N MET A 100 -11.41 -1.00 10.67
CA MET A 100 -10.89 0.26 11.23
C MET A 100 -11.65 1.49 10.72
N ALA A 101 -11.98 1.53 9.42
CA ALA A 101 -12.63 2.68 8.79
C ALA A 101 -14.05 2.93 9.32
N LYS A 102 -14.74 1.92 9.82
CA LYS A 102 -16.05 2.06 10.46
C LYS A 102 -16.03 2.96 11.71
N PHE A 103 -14.88 3.05 12.37
CA PHE A 103 -14.70 3.80 13.61
C PHE A 103 -13.83 5.06 13.44
N CYS A 104 -12.73 4.97 12.70
CA CYS A 104 -11.84 6.10 12.43
C CYS A 104 -11.22 6.04 11.03
N GLY A 105 -11.80 6.77 10.07
CA GLY A 105 -11.31 6.84 8.70
C GLY A 105 -9.87 7.35 8.59
N SER A 106 -9.47 8.32 9.43
CA SER A 106 -8.10 8.84 9.45
C SER A 106 -7.05 7.78 9.78
N THR A 107 -7.33 6.96 10.80
CA THR A 107 -6.43 5.87 11.20
C THR A 107 -6.40 4.76 10.15
N ALA A 108 -7.57 4.40 9.59
CA ALA A 108 -7.66 3.43 8.52
C ALA A 108 -6.86 3.87 7.28
N LEU A 109 -6.93 5.15 6.89
CA LEU A 109 -6.15 5.71 5.78
C LEU A 109 -4.65 5.66 6.06
N THR A 110 -4.23 6.00 7.27
CA THR A 110 -2.83 5.90 7.69
C THR A 110 -2.29 4.48 7.56
N TYR A 111 -3.04 3.50 8.09
CA TYR A 111 -2.72 2.08 7.98
C TYR A 111 -2.70 1.61 6.52
N ALA A 112 -3.74 1.94 5.76
CA ALA A 112 -3.84 1.56 4.36
C ALA A 112 -2.66 2.08 3.53
N ALA A 113 -2.31 3.35 3.67
CA ALA A 113 -1.20 3.96 2.95
C ALA A 113 0.16 3.35 3.35
N HIS A 114 0.36 3.03 4.62
CA HIS A 114 1.58 2.38 5.08
C HIS A 114 1.76 0.99 4.44
N VAL A 115 0.74 0.14 4.48
CA VAL A 115 0.82 -1.24 3.99
C VAL A 115 0.85 -1.29 2.46
N SER A 116 -0.15 -0.68 1.78
CA SER A 116 -0.31 -0.83 0.33
C SER A 116 0.62 0.07 -0.48
N LEU A 117 0.92 1.26 -0.01
CA LEU A 117 1.69 2.25 -0.76
C LEU A 117 3.15 2.34 -0.29
N GLY A 118 3.39 2.26 1.03
CA GLY A 118 4.74 2.33 1.60
C GLY A 118 5.50 1.01 1.55
N SER A 119 4.86 -0.08 1.94
CA SER A 119 5.52 -1.39 2.13
C SER A 119 5.42 -2.29 0.90
N TYR A 120 4.23 -2.42 0.31
CA TYR A 120 3.98 -3.32 -0.82
C TYR A 120 4.91 -3.10 -2.02
N PRO A 121 5.21 -1.86 -2.47
CA PRO A 121 6.13 -1.66 -3.59
C PRO A 121 7.54 -2.20 -3.32
N ILE A 122 8.04 -2.05 -2.10
CA ILE A 122 9.35 -2.61 -1.71
C ILE A 122 9.30 -4.13 -1.75
N TRP A 123 8.25 -4.75 -1.20
CA TRP A 123 8.07 -6.19 -1.26
C TRP A 123 8.01 -6.70 -2.70
N LYS A 124 7.24 -6.03 -3.57
CA LYS A 124 6.97 -6.53 -4.92
C LYS A 124 8.13 -6.29 -5.90
N TRP A 125 8.78 -5.13 -5.83
CA TRP A 125 9.77 -4.69 -6.83
C TRP A 125 11.14 -4.35 -6.26
N GLY A 126 11.32 -4.38 -4.95
CA GLY A 126 12.54 -3.91 -4.28
C GLY A 126 13.77 -4.79 -4.43
N GLY A 127 13.67 -5.96 -5.05
CA GLY A 127 14.76 -6.92 -5.04
C GLY A 127 15.15 -7.34 -3.61
N GLU A 128 16.07 -8.26 -3.48
CA GLU A 128 16.43 -8.86 -2.18
C GLU A 128 16.99 -7.82 -1.20
N LYS A 129 17.91 -6.98 -1.66
CA LYS A 129 18.58 -5.98 -0.81
C LYS A 129 17.60 -5.01 -0.17
N LEU A 130 16.73 -4.38 -0.97
CA LEU A 130 15.77 -3.40 -0.45
C LEU A 130 14.72 -4.06 0.42
N ARG A 131 14.28 -5.28 0.09
CA ARG A 131 13.36 -6.06 0.93
C ARG A 131 13.95 -6.29 2.32
N GLN A 132 15.15 -6.85 2.40
CA GLN A 132 15.81 -7.13 3.69
C GLN A 132 16.10 -5.86 4.49
N MET A 133 16.41 -4.75 3.81
CA MET A 133 16.75 -3.50 4.46
C MET A 133 15.54 -2.79 5.07
N TYR A 134 14.37 -2.84 4.41
CA TYR A 134 13.24 -2.00 4.76
C TYR A 134 12.01 -2.74 5.25
N LEU A 135 11.67 -3.93 4.72
CA LEU A 135 10.42 -4.60 5.09
C LEU A 135 10.35 -4.98 6.58
N PRO A 136 11.39 -5.55 7.21
CA PRO A 136 11.33 -5.85 8.63
C PRO A 136 11.05 -4.60 9.48
N LYS A 137 11.62 -3.46 9.12
CA LYS A 137 11.42 -2.18 9.81
C LYS A 137 10.02 -1.60 9.59
N LEU A 138 9.45 -1.78 8.39
CA LEU A 138 8.10 -1.37 8.09
C LEU A 138 7.07 -2.25 8.81
N ILE A 139 7.28 -3.56 8.81
CA ILE A 139 6.37 -4.52 9.45
C ILE A 139 6.43 -4.39 10.98
N SER A 140 7.60 -4.17 11.56
CA SER A 140 7.78 -3.95 13.02
C SER A 140 7.35 -2.56 13.48
N GLY A 141 7.00 -1.65 12.56
CA GLY A 141 6.66 -0.26 12.88
C GLY A 141 7.84 0.63 13.27
N GLU A 142 9.08 0.13 13.21
CA GLU A 142 10.28 0.99 13.37
C GLU A 142 10.27 2.11 12.33
N TYR A 143 9.83 1.80 11.10
CA TYR A 143 9.57 2.77 10.05
C TYR A 143 8.10 2.77 9.65
N MET A 144 7.57 3.95 9.38
CA MET A 144 6.35 4.12 8.60
C MET A 144 6.73 4.36 7.14
N GLY A 145 5.92 3.88 6.20
CA GLY A 145 6.11 4.08 4.77
C GLY A 145 5.21 5.18 4.21
N ALA A 146 5.72 5.89 3.22
CA ALA A 146 4.99 6.91 2.46
C ALA A 146 5.23 6.78 0.95
N TYR A 147 4.33 7.39 0.15
CA TYR A 147 4.29 7.20 -1.30
C TYR A 147 4.14 8.54 -2.03
N GLY A 148 5.18 8.95 -2.74
CA GLY A 148 5.29 10.24 -3.38
C GLY A 148 5.09 10.17 -4.90
N LEU A 149 3.86 10.28 -5.37
CA LEU A 149 3.49 10.37 -6.79
C LEU A 149 3.15 11.80 -7.19
N THR A 150 2.16 12.38 -6.52
CA THR A 150 1.53 13.66 -6.88
C THR A 150 2.50 14.84 -6.77
N GLU A 151 2.46 15.71 -7.74
CA GLU A 151 3.19 16.98 -7.77
C GLU A 151 2.23 18.17 -7.92
N PRO A 152 2.65 19.41 -7.62
CA PRO A 152 1.78 20.58 -7.79
C PRO A 152 1.17 20.72 -9.19
N GLY A 153 1.89 20.30 -10.23
CA GLY A 153 1.46 20.34 -11.63
C GLY A 153 1.00 19.01 -12.21
N ALA A 154 1.07 17.90 -11.43
CA ALA A 154 0.81 16.55 -11.90
C ALA A 154 -0.01 15.75 -10.86
N GLY A 155 -1.32 15.93 -10.91
CA GLY A 155 -2.30 15.17 -10.12
C GLY A 155 -2.91 14.04 -10.94
N SER A 156 -4.08 14.28 -11.56
CA SER A 156 -4.74 13.30 -12.44
C SER A 156 -3.87 12.91 -13.64
N ASP A 157 -3.10 13.85 -14.18
CA ASP A 157 -2.03 13.53 -15.13
C ASP A 157 -0.73 13.20 -14.39
N SER A 158 -0.69 12.03 -13.76
CA SER A 158 0.48 11.58 -13.00
C SER A 158 1.71 11.25 -13.87
N GLY A 159 1.52 11.09 -15.18
CA GLY A 159 2.61 10.97 -16.15
C GLY A 159 3.36 12.28 -16.43
N GLY A 160 2.77 13.43 -16.07
CA GLY A 160 3.36 14.75 -16.19
C GLY A 160 4.32 15.13 -15.06
N THR A 161 4.87 14.17 -14.30
CA THR A 161 5.83 14.42 -13.21
C THR A 161 7.05 15.17 -13.70
N LEU A 162 7.51 16.14 -12.90
CA LEU A 162 8.67 17.02 -13.18
C LEU A 162 9.87 16.77 -12.25
N THR A 163 9.67 16.09 -11.13
CA THR A 163 10.78 15.67 -10.26
C THR A 163 11.76 14.84 -11.06
N THR A 164 13.05 15.17 -11.01
CA THR A 164 14.12 14.51 -11.78
C THR A 164 14.99 13.65 -10.88
N ALA A 165 15.62 12.64 -11.47
CA ALA A 165 16.66 11.83 -10.86
C ALA A 165 17.80 11.64 -11.88
N GLU A 166 18.94 12.25 -11.65
CA GLU A 166 20.13 12.16 -12.52
C GLU A 166 21.15 11.22 -11.89
N LEU A 167 21.62 10.24 -12.67
CA LEU A 167 22.69 9.34 -12.22
C LEU A 167 24.04 10.04 -12.29
N GLN A 168 24.70 10.22 -11.14
CA GLN A 168 26.03 10.80 -11.01
C GLN A 168 26.96 9.82 -10.27
N GLY A 169 27.76 9.09 -11.01
CA GLY A 169 28.58 8.00 -10.45
C GLY A 169 27.68 6.86 -9.95
N ASP A 170 27.78 6.55 -8.66
CA ASP A 170 27.00 5.48 -8.01
C ASP A 170 25.79 6.03 -7.21
N GLU A 171 25.37 7.26 -7.47
CA GLU A 171 24.23 7.89 -6.79
C GLU A 171 23.26 8.50 -7.80
N TYR A 172 21.97 8.49 -7.46
CA TYR A 172 20.98 9.34 -8.09
C TYR A 172 20.84 10.65 -7.31
N VAL A 173 20.82 11.76 -8.03
CA VAL A 173 20.59 13.11 -7.50
C VAL A 173 19.15 13.50 -7.86
N LEU A 174 18.30 13.61 -6.83
CA LEU A 174 16.89 13.95 -6.98
C LEU A 174 16.67 15.45 -6.79
N ASN A 175 15.88 16.05 -7.69
CA ASN A 175 15.45 17.44 -7.61
C ASN A 175 13.96 17.55 -7.95
N GLY A 176 13.18 18.22 -7.09
CA GLY A 176 11.75 18.42 -7.32
C GLY A 176 10.93 18.48 -6.07
N ARG A 177 9.61 18.32 -6.25
CA ARG A 177 8.64 18.42 -5.15
C ARG A 177 7.47 17.45 -5.36
N LYS A 178 7.09 16.74 -4.29
CA LYS A 178 5.83 15.98 -4.21
C LYS A 178 4.89 16.66 -3.22
N CYS A 179 3.58 16.51 -3.41
CA CYS A 179 2.58 17.08 -2.51
C CYS A 179 1.49 16.06 -2.16
N PHE A 180 0.77 16.32 -1.07
CA PHE A 180 -0.30 15.48 -0.56
C PHE A 180 0.17 14.06 -0.16
N ILE A 181 1.37 13.95 0.42
CA ILE A 181 1.98 12.66 0.74
C ILE A 181 1.57 12.21 2.13
N THR A 182 0.66 11.23 2.19
CA THR A 182 0.17 10.63 3.42
C THR A 182 1.32 10.02 4.22
N ASN A 183 1.25 10.13 5.56
CA ASN A 183 2.25 9.66 6.53
C ASN A 183 3.60 10.38 6.49
N ALA A 184 3.78 11.39 5.65
CA ALA A 184 5.10 11.94 5.34
C ALA A 184 5.87 12.49 6.55
N ASN A 185 5.21 13.09 7.56
CA ASN A 185 5.92 13.59 8.73
C ASN A 185 6.42 12.48 9.66
N HIS A 186 5.83 11.29 9.60
CA HIS A 186 6.15 10.13 10.43
C HIS A 186 6.93 9.04 9.69
N ALA A 187 6.96 9.10 8.35
CA ALA A 187 7.61 8.09 7.53
C ALA A 187 9.14 8.07 7.72
N GLY A 188 9.69 6.86 7.87
CA GLY A 188 11.13 6.60 7.85
C GLY A 188 11.67 6.32 6.45
N VAL A 189 10.77 5.94 5.51
CA VAL A 189 11.11 5.63 4.12
C VAL A 189 10.00 6.06 3.18
N PHE A 190 10.38 6.50 1.97
CA PHE A 190 9.48 7.03 0.96
C PHE A 190 9.69 6.31 -0.37
N ILE A 191 8.59 5.96 -1.02
CA ILE A 191 8.59 5.47 -2.40
C ILE A 191 8.22 6.64 -3.30
N VAL A 192 9.11 7.05 -4.20
CA VAL A 192 8.89 8.24 -5.04
C VAL A 192 9.13 7.94 -6.51
N THR A 193 8.41 8.66 -7.39
CA THR A 193 8.71 8.69 -8.83
C THR A 193 9.58 9.89 -9.16
N ALA A 194 10.51 9.71 -10.10
CA ALA A 194 11.27 10.79 -10.69
C ALA A 194 11.62 10.47 -12.16
N VAL A 195 11.82 11.51 -12.96
CA VAL A 195 12.20 11.38 -14.37
C VAL A 195 13.70 11.13 -14.47
N THR A 196 14.07 10.00 -15.04
CA THR A 196 15.46 9.64 -15.37
C THR A 196 15.79 9.93 -16.83
N ASP A 197 14.78 9.89 -17.72
CA ASP A 197 14.94 10.27 -19.14
C ASP A 197 13.69 11.00 -19.66
N LYS A 198 13.81 12.31 -19.78
CA LYS A 198 12.70 13.16 -20.23
C LYS A 198 12.25 12.87 -21.68
N SER A 199 13.14 12.34 -22.53
CA SER A 199 12.84 12.08 -23.94
C SER A 199 11.85 10.94 -24.14
N LEU A 200 11.70 10.05 -23.13
CA LEU A 200 10.87 8.85 -23.18
C LEU A 200 9.46 9.05 -22.59
N GLY A 201 9.10 10.27 -22.13
CA GLY A 201 7.81 10.55 -21.49
C GLY A 201 7.60 9.65 -20.26
N SER A 202 6.45 9.00 -20.12
CA SER A 202 6.16 8.13 -18.98
C SER A 202 7.07 6.89 -18.88
N LYS A 203 7.70 6.48 -19.97
CA LYS A 203 8.71 5.41 -19.98
C LYS A 203 10.09 5.85 -19.47
N GLY A 204 10.29 7.14 -19.27
CA GLY A 204 11.48 7.72 -18.65
C GLY A 204 11.30 8.04 -17.18
N ILE A 205 10.19 7.58 -16.55
CA ILE A 205 9.94 7.74 -15.13
C ILE A 205 10.39 6.48 -14.39
N SER A 206 11.25 6.65 -13.39
CA SER A 206 11.74 5.59 -12.52
C SER A 206 11.16 5.73 -11.11
N ALA A 207 11.20 4.65 -10.33
CA ALA A 207 10.79 4.64 -8.94
C ALA A 207 12.00 4.47 -8.02
N PHE A 208 11.96 5.08 -6.85
CA PHE A 208 13.07 5.10 -5.90
C PHE A 208 12.60 4.88 -4.48
N VAL A 209 13.45 4.27 -3.67
CA VAL A 209 13.31 4.20 -2.21
C VAL A 209 14.19 5.29 -1.61
N VAL A 210 13.59 6.25 -0.90
CA VAL A 210 14.30 7.38 -0.29
C VAL A 210 14.20 7.29 1.24
N PRO A 211 15.30 7.09 1.96
CA PRO A 211 15.32 7.19 3.41
C PRO A 211 15.02 8.61 3.91
N ARG A 212 14.46 8.71 5.11
CA ARG A 212 14.14 10.00 5.76
C ARG A 212 15.35 10.91 5.96
N ASP A 213 16.49 10.32 6.28
CA ASP A 213 17.73 11.01 6.61
C ASP A 213 18.61 11.34 5.38
N THR A 214 18.06 11.18 4.16
CA THR A 214 18.76 11.52 2.91
C THR A 214 19.14 13.00 2.89
N PRO A 215 20.43 13.36 2.74
CA PRO A 215 20.86 14.74 2.59
C PRO A 215 20.15 15.42 1.40
N GLY A 216 19.66 16.65 1.59
CA GLY A 216 18.92 17.38 0.56
C GLY A 216 17.43 16.99 0.44
N PHE A 217 16.94 16.07 1.28
CA PHE A 217 15.53 15.70 1.37
C PHE A 217 14.88 16.30 2.61
N THR A 218 13.69 16.93 2.45
CA THR A 218 12.91 17.48 3.57
C THR A 218 11.43 17.26 3.36
N CYS A 219 10.67 17.19 4.48
CA CYS A 219 9.22 17.22 4.49
C CYS A 219 8.75 18.59 4.97
N GLU A 220 7.92 19.24 4.18
CA GLU A 220 7.27 20.50 4.55
C GLU A 220 5.84 20.22 5.01
N LYS A 221 5.47 20.77 6.18
CA LYS A 221 4.14 20.58 6.78
C LYS A 221 3.03 20.88 5.77
N GLY A 222 2.04 19.99 5.71
CA GLY A 222 0.84 20.17 4.89
C GLY A 222 -0.12 21.19 5.46
N GLU A 223 -1.06 21.62 4.63
CA GLU A 223 -2.14 22.54 5.03
C GLU A 223 -3.26 21.80 5.77
N VAL A 224 -4.18 22.56 6.37
CA VAL A 224 -5.35 22.01 7.06
C VAL A 224 -6.30 21.36 6.05
N LYS A 225 -6.73 20.14 6.35
CA LYS A 225 -7.68 19.38 5.53
C LYS A 225 -9.13 19.58 5.97
N LEU A 226 -10.06 19.41 5.03
CA LEU A 226 -11.49 19.44 5.30
C LEU A 226 -11.95 18.21 6.10
N GLY A 227 -11.37 17.04 5.81
CA GLY A 227 -11.64 15.76 6.46
C GLY A 227 -10.40 14.89 6.55
N MET A 228 -10.51 13.70 7.15
CA MET A 228 -9.39 12.79 7.42
C MET A 228 -8.24 13.49 8.16
N ARG A 229 -8.59 14.36 9.10
CA ARG A 229 -7.67 15.34 9.71
C ARG A 229 -6.61 14.69 10.58
N GLY A 230 -6.90 13.53 11.17
CA GLY A 230 -5.94 12.75 11.94
C GLY A 230 -4.93 11.94 11.08
N SER A 231 -5.17 11.82 9.78
CA SER A 231 -4.17 11.25 8.87
C SER A 231 -3.16 12.31 8.50
N ASP A 232 -1.89 12.09 8.84
CA ASP A 232 -0.80 13.02 8.52
C ASP A 232 -0.55 13.13 7.01
N TRP A 233 -0.11 14.30 6.57
CA TRP A 233 0.40 14.53 5.22
C TRP A 233 1.36 15.71 5.15
N ALA A 234 2.26 15.66 4.17
CA ALA A 234 3.21 16.74 3.92
C ALA A 234 3.56 16.83 2.42
N SER A 235 4.31 17.88 2.07
CA SER A 235 5.04 17.94 0.81
C SER A 235 6.44 17.38 1.01
N LEU A 236 6.97 16.67 0.00
CA LEU A 236 8.35 16.23 -0.06
C LEU A 236 9.13 17.20 -0.95
N VAL A 237 10.29 17.65 -0.50
CA VAL A 237 11.16 18.55 -1.25
C VAL A 237 12.53 17.91 -1.40
N PHE A 238 12.99 17.84 -2.64
CA PHE A 238 14.30 17.31 -3.04
C PHE A 238 15.15 18.44 -3.61
N GLN A 239 16.28 18.72 -2.98
CA GLN A 239 17.26 19.71 -3.39
C GLN A 239 18.63 19.04 -3.39
N ASP A 240 19.05 18.58 -4.57
CA ASP A 240 20.23 17.75 -4.75
C ASP A 240 20.27 16.53 -3.79
N ALA A 241 19.09 15.92 -3.55
CA ALA A 241 18.96 14.80 -2.65
C ALA A 241 19.64 13.56 -3.24
N ARG A 242 20.65 13.03 -2.52
CA ARG A 242 21.51 11.95 -3.01
C ARG A 242 21.12 10.63 -2.39
N ILE A 243 20.80 9.66 -3.24
CA ILE A 243 20.51 8.28 -2.84
C ILE A 243 21.42 7.32 -3.61
N PRO A 244 21.85 6.21 -2.99
CA PRO A 244 22.62 5.18 -3.68
C PRO A 244 21.90 4.65 -4.93
N ARG A 245 22.63 4.30 -5.96
CA ARG A 245 22.10 3.74 -7.21
C ARG A 245 21.21 2.51 -6.96
N ASP A 246 21.51 1.69 -5.98
CA ASP A 246 20.77 0.49 -5.62
C ASP A 246 19.46 0.75 -4.85
N HIS A 247 19.12 2.03 -4.62
CA HIS A 247 17.80 2.44 -4.17
C HIS A 247 16.79 2.63 -5.30
N LEU A 248 17.16 2.31 -6.53
CA LEU A 248 16.24 2.19 -7.66
C LEU A 248 15.27 1.03 -7.40
N LEU A 249 13.98 1.32 -7.42
CA LEU A 249 12.91 0.36 -7.19
C LEU A 249 12.42 -0.25 -8.50
N GLY A 250 12.81 -1.48 -8.78
CA GLY A 250 12.55 -2.14 -10.04
C GLY A 250 13.45 -1.63 -11.19
N PRO A 251 13.15 -1.95 -12.45
CA PRO A 251 13.93 -1.50 -13.60
C PRO A 251 13.81 0.01 -13.83
N GLU A 252 14.90 0.65 -14.27
CA GLU A 252 14.89 2.05 -14.70
C GLU A 252 13.91 2.26 -15.86
N GLY A 253 13.14 3.36 -15.81
CA GLY A 253 12.09 3.67 -16.79
C GLY A 253 10.76 2.93 -16.58
N GLU A 254 10.66 1.99 -15.66
CA GLU A 254 9.40 1.29 -15.33
C GLU A 254 8.68 1.85 -14.10
N GLY A 255 9.15 2.94 -13.51
CA GLY A 255 8.58 3.52 -12.29
C GLY A 255 7.12 3.93 -12.43
N PHE A 256 6.73 4.52 -13.55
CA PHE A 256 5.32 4.85 -13.80
C PHE A 256 4.42 3.60 -13.79
N LYS A 257 4.85 2.54 -14.47
CA LYS A 257 4.14 1.26 -14.51
C LYS A 257 4.07 0.60 -13.12
N THR A 258 5.16 0.66 -12.35
CA THR A 258 5.23 0.18 -10.97
C THR A 258 4.22 0.91 -10.10
N PHE A 259 4.15 2.23 -10.22
CA PHE A 259 3.21 3.05 -9.46
C PHE A 259 1.75 2.78 -9.84
N MET A 260 1.44 2.64 -11.12
CA MET A 260 0.08 2.31 -11.57
C MET A 260 -0.37 0.90 -11.16
N LYS A 261 0.56 -0.03 -10.94
CA LYS A 261 0.25 -1.38 -10.44
C LYS A 261 0.13 -1.44 -8.91
N THR A 262 0.60 -0.43 -8.22
CA THR A 262 0.48 -0.29 -6.77
C THR A 262 -0.90 0.25 -6.39
N LEU A 263 -1.45 1.17 -7.19
CA LEU A 263 -2.80 1.74 -7.07
C LEU A 263 -3.86 0.77 -7.61
#